data_d13d1302a77bc125788dae5da8b36e1b
#
_entry.id   d13d1302a77bc125788dae5da8b36e1b
#
_cell.length_a   1.000
_cell.length_b   1.000
_cell.length_c   1.000
_cell.angle_alpha   90.00
_cell.angle_beta   90.00
_cell.angle_gamma   90.00
#
_symmetry.space_group_name_H-M   'P 1'
#
loop_
_entity.id
_entity.type
_entity.pdbx_description
1 polymer ?
#
loop_
_entity_poly.entity_id
_entity_poly.type
_entity_poly.pdbx_seq_one_letter_code
_entity_poly.pdbx_strand_id
1 'polypeptide(L)'
;MKAPARAAVGSRGIRALVLVMLGLLAILTFFPFYMMVIQATHTSEEILTTPPPLGPGVHSLHNYAKVVAVVPFWRNFLNSVIVSSSITALTLLFCSLGGYAFAVYQFPLKRVLFATLLGTMMLPWLVDLIPWFIIVTRLHWLNSFLALVVPSAVSAFGVFWMRQYISSNVPLELLDAARIDGCPEGLIFFRVVVPILTPALAALAIMNFLPSWNSFFYPLLVLTKAKVMTLPLVLNLLHGDPYRGMDYGVLMTATTMALAPVMIVFWLAARRFISGMTAGAIKG
;
A
#
# COMPACT_ATOMS: atom_id res chain seq x y z
N MET A 1 52.15 4.18 23.25
CA MET A 1 51.94 3.77 21.83
C MET A 1 50.71 4.49 21.33
N LYS A 2 50.87 5.50 20.45
CA LYS A 2 49.78 6.31 19.86
C LYS A 2 49.15 5.52 18.70
N ALA A 3 47.85 5.22 18.77
CA ALA A 3 47.11 4.63 17.65
C ALA A 3 46.96 5.57 16.48
N PRO A 4 46.96 5.10 15.23
CA PRO A 4 47.14 5.96 14.06
C PRO A 4 45.83 6.66 13.66
N ALA A 5 45.95 8.01 13.52
CA ALA A 5 44.89 8.91 13.09
C ALA A 5 44.50 8.81 11.58
N ARG A 6 44.73 7.67 10.93
CA ARG A 6 44.56 7.51 9.46
C ARG A 6 43.17 7.06 9.01
N ALA A 7 42.26 6.67 9.91
CA ALA A 7 40.91 6.14 9.54
C ALA A 7 39.84 7.22 9.29
N ALA A 8 40.06 8.47 9.72
CA ALA A 8 39.03 9.52 9.71
C ALA A 8 38.88 10.28 8.39
N VAL A 9 39.93 10.34 7.56
CA VAL A 9 39.93 11.11 6.29
C VAL A 9 39.24 10.35 5.17
N GLY A 10 39.44 9.02 5.11
CA GLY A 10 38.75 8.17 4.13
C GLY A 10 37.22 8.10 4.33
N SER A 11 36.77 8.23 5.56
CA SER A 11 35.32 8.17 5.88
C SER A 11 34.52 9.40 5.43
N ARG A 12 35.15 10.61 5.41
CA ARG A 12 34.46 11.85 4.98
C ARG A 12 34.27 11.90 3.47
N GLY A 13 35.25 11.52 2.67
CA GLY A 13 35.16 11.47 1.22
C GLY A 13 34.14 10.46 0.74
N ILE A 14 34.14 9.26 1.34
CA ILE A 14 33.15 8.20 1.05
C ILE A 14 31.74 8.68 1.44
N ARG A 15 31.57 9.30 2.59
CA ARG A 15 30.27 9.86 3.02
C ARG A 15 29.77 10.94 2.07
N ALA A 16 30.65 11.88 1.64
CA ALA A 16 30.27 12.90 0.67
C ALA A 16 29.86 12.30 -0.67
N LEU A 17 30.61 11.30 -1.17
CA LEU A 17 30.28 10.59 -2.39
C LEU A 17 28.91 9.89 -2.28
N VAL A 18 28.66 9.17 -1.19
CA VAL A 18 27.39 8.47 -0.93
C VAL A 18 26.23 9.48 -0.86
N LEU A 19 26.40 10.62 -0.18
CA LEU A 19 25.38 11.66 -0.12
C LEU A 19 25.07 12.28 -1.49
N VAL A 20 26.09 12.52 -2.31
CA VAL A 20 25.90 13.01 -3.69
C VAL A 20 25.16 11.97 -4.53
N MET A 21 25.58 10.70 -4.47
CA MET A 21 24.87 9.62 -5.20
C MET A 21 23.43 9.47 -4.76
N LEU A 22 23.16 9.52 -3.45
CA LEU A 22 21.79 9.47 -2.92
C LEU A 22 20.97 10.69 -3.35
N GLY A 23 21.58 11.89 -3.38
CA GLY A 23 20.95 13.11 -3.87
C GLY A 23 20.57 13.01 -5.36
N LEU A 24 21.49 12.54 -6.19
CA LEU A 24 21.24 12.31 -7.62
C LEU A 24 20.13 11.25 -7.84
N LEU A 25 20.19 10.16 -7.10
CA LEU A 25 19.16 9.13 -7.15
C LEU A 25 17.78 9.67 -6.73
N ALA A 26 17.74 10.48 -5.67
CA ALA A 26 16.51 11.14 -5.23
C ALA A 26 15.95 12.06 -6.33
N ILE A 27 16.77 12.92 -6.93
CA ILE A 27 16.36 13.79 -8.03
C ILE A 27 15.81 12.96 -9.20
N LEU A 28 16.52 11.92 -9.62
CA LEU A 28 16.11 11.04 -10.72
C LEU A 28 14.77 10.36 -10.42
N THR A 29 14.57 9.92 -9.18
CA THR A 29 13.33 9.25 -8.74
C THR A 29 12.15 10.23 -8.65
N PHE A 30 12.37 11.47 -8.20
CA PHE A 30 11.32 12.47 -8.09
C PHE A 30 11.00 13.17 -9.41
N PHE A 31 11.92 13.15 -10.38
CA PHE A 31 11.76 13.83 -11.66
C PHE A 31 10.46 13.46 -12.42
N PRO A 32 10.08 12.18 -12.60
CA PRO A 32 8.82 11.85 -13.27
C PRO A 32 7.58 12.37 -12.53
N PHE A 33 7.58 12.42 -11.20
CA PHE A 33 6.48 13.00 -10.43
C PHE A 33 6.41 14.51 -10.59
N TYR A 34 7.57 15.19 -10.61
CA TYR A 34 7.67 16.60 -10.93
C TYR A 34 7.07 16.88 -12.31
N MET A 35 7.50 16.13 -13.33
CA MET A 35 7.00 16.28 -14.70
C MET A 35 5.49 16.05 -14.78
N MET A 36 4.96 15.06 -14.08
CA MET A 36 3.52 14.80 -14.01
C MET A 36 2.74 16.02 -13.45
N VAL A 37 3.24 16.63 -12.38
CA VAL A 37 2.61 17.83 -11.77
C VAL A 37 2.71 19.02 -12.72
N ILE A 38 3.85 19.23 -13.38
CA ILE A 38 4.05 20.31 -14.36
C ILE A 38 3.12 20.10 -15.56
N GLN A 39 3.08 18.92 -16.14
CA GLN A 39 2.24 18.60 -17.28
C GLN A 39 0.74 18.73 -16.96
N ALA A 40 0.33 18.49 -15.73
CA ALA A 40 -1.05 18.76 -15.28
C ALA A 40 -1.47 20.23 -15.41
N THR A 41 -0.50 21.14 -15.58
CA THR A 41 -0.75 22.60 -15.74
C THR A 41 -0.78 23.06 -17.21
N HIS A 42 -0.60 22.14 -18.16
CA HIS A 42 -0.48 22.40 -19.60
C HIS A 42 -1.61 21.76 -20.41
N THR A 43 -1.78 22.21 -21.67
CA THR A 43 -2.65 21.56 -22.65
C THR A 43 -1.95 20.34 -23.25
N SER A 44 -2.72 19.46 -23.89
CA SER A 44 -2.14 18.31 -24.60
C SER A 44 -1.16 18.70 -25.70
N GLU A 45 -1.42 19.80 -26.40
CA GLU A 45 -0.55 20.30 -27.48
C GLU A 45 0.80 20.75 -26.91
N GLU A 46 0.79 21.50 -25.80
CA GLU A 46 2.01 21.94 -25.13
C GLU A 46 2.82 20.76 -24.57
N ILE A 47 2.17 19.75 -23.99
CA ILE A 47 2.82 18.55 -23.44
C ILE A 47 3.58 17.77 -24.54
N LEU A 48 3.03 17.73 -25.75
CA LEU A 48 3.59 16.99 -26.86
C LEU A 48 4.68 17.75 -27.64
N THR A 49 5.03 18.98 -27.23
CA THR A 49 6.14 19.72 -27.82
C THR A 49 7.51 19.09 -27.51
N THR A 50 8.48 19.35 -28.36
CA THR A 50 9.87 18.88 -28.16
C THR A 50 10.81 20.07 -28.12
N PRO A 51 11.46 20.37 -26.96
CA PRO A 51 11.35 19.70 -25.67
C PRO A 51 10.01 19.97 -24.95
N PRO A 52 9.56 19.06 -24.06
CA PRO A 52 8.36 19.29 -23.28
C PRO A 52 8.57 20.41 -22.25
N PRO A 53 7.50 21.12 -21.81
CA PRO A 53 7.62 22.22 -20.88
C PRO A 53 8.10 21.71 -19.50
N LEU A 54 9.10 22.41 -18.94
CA LEU A 54 9.68 22.11 -17.63
C LEU A 54 9.18 23.08 -16.53
N GLY A 55 8.49 24.16 -16.86
CA GLY A 55 7.94 25.12 -15.93
C GLY A 55 6.42 24.99 -15.81
N PRO A 56 5.78 25.61 -14.79
CA PRO A 56 4.34 25.57 -14.63
C PRO A 56 3.61 26.35 -15.73
N GLY A 57 2.52 25.77 -16.25
CA GLY A 57 1.57 26.41 -17.17
C GLY A 57 0.40 27.08 -16.46
N VAL A 58 -0.60 27.52 -17.24
CA VAL A 58 -1.75 28.28 -16.75
C VAL A 58 -3.07 27.50 -16.80
N HIS A 59 -3.05 26.26 -17.26
CA HIS A 59 -4.25 25.47 -17.56
C HIS A 59 -4.74 24.56 -16.41
N SER A 60 -4.14 24.61 -15.21
CA SER A 60 -4.47 23.75 -14.06
C SER A 60 -5.98 23.73 -13.73
N LEU A 61 -6.61 24.92 -13.63
CA LEU A 61 -8.02 25.03 -13.29
C LEU A 61 -8.93 24.52 -14.42
N HIS A 62 -8.55 24.77 -15.66
CA HIS A 62 -9.25 24.27 -16.84
C HIS A 62 -9.22 22.74 -16.91
N ASN A 63 -8.06 22.15 -16.73
CA ASN A 63 -7.87 20.69 -16.73
C ASN A 63 -8.64 20.04 -15.57
N TYR A 64 -8.60 20.64 -14.36
CA TYR A 64 -9.40 20.21 -13.22
C TYR A 64 -10.91 20.22 -13.54
N ALA A 65 -11.41 21.34 -14.09
CA ALA A 65 -12.81 21.45 -14.46
C ALA A 65 -13.24 20.37 -15.47
N LYS A 66 -12.38 20.07 -16.45
CA LYS A 66 -12.61 18.96 -17.39
C LYS A 66 -12.63 17.59 -16.69
N VAL A 67 -11.69 17.29 -15.77
CA VAL A 67 -11.68 16.03 -15.02
C VAL A 67 -13.02 15.79 -14.35
N VAL A 68 -13.51 16.78 -13.58
CA VAL A 68 -14.75 16.61 -12.81
C VAL A 68 -16.02 16.64 -13.67
N ALA A 69 -15.94 17.18 -14.89
CA ALA A 69 -17.04 17.16 -15.86
C ALA A 69 -17.16 15.81 -16.58
N VAL A 70 -16.02 15.15 -16.86
CA VAL A 70 -15.98 13.89 -17.63
C VAL A 70 -16.27 12.69 -16.74
N VAL A 71 -15.76 12.68 -15.52
CA VAL A 71 -15.91 11.55 -14.58
C VAL A 71 -16.32 12.03 -13.19
N PRO A 72 -17.07 11.25 -12.42
CA PRO A 72 -17.40 11.57 -11.02
C PRO A 72 -16.19 11.38 -10.11
N PHE A 73 -15.09 12.12 -10.37
CA PHE A 73 -13.75 11.93 -9.79
C PHE A 73 -13.79 11.79 -8.26
N TRP A 74 -14.39 12.73 -7.55
CA TRP A 74 -14.39 12.74 -6.08
C TRP A 74 -15.15 11.56 -5.48
N ARG A 75 -16.21 11.09 -6.15
CA ARG A 75 -16.91 9.86 -5.73
C ARG A 75 -16.02 8.64 -5.90
N ASN A 76 -15.36 8.51 -7.04
CA ASN A 76 -14.47 7.37 -7.33
C ASN A 76 -13.20 7.41 -6.46
N PHE A 77 -12.71 8.60 -6.15
CA PHE A 77 -11.66 8.81 -5.16
C PHE A 77 -12.08 8.28 -3.78
N LEU A 78 -13.27 8.69 -3.30
CA LEU A 78 -13.81 8.20 -2.03
C LEU A 78 -14.05 6.68 -2.04
N ASN A 79 -14.52 6.12 -3.16
CA ASN A 79 -14.65 4.68 -3.34
C ASN A 79 -13.31 3.96 -3.12
N SER A 80 -12.23 4.47 -3.74
CA SER A 80 -10.88 3.91 -3.55
C SER A 80 -10.40 4.03 -2.11
N VAL A 81 -10.64 5.16 -1.44
CA VAL A 81 -10.32 5.34 -0.01
C VAL A 81 -11.07 4.30 0.83
N ILE A 82 -12.38 4.15 0.63
CA ILE A 82 -13.21 3.18 1.37
C ILE A 82 -12.70 1.75 1.13
N VAL A 83 -12.53 1.34 -0.12
CA VAL A 83 -12.10 -0.02 -0.48
C VAL A 83 -10.72 -0.31 0.10
N SER A 84 -9.72 0.54 -0.16
CA SER A 84 -8.35 0.31 0.27
C SER A 84 -8.20 0.35 1.79
N SER A 85 -8.88 1.29 2.46
CA SER A 85 -8.85 1.36 3.92
C SER A 85 -9.58 0.18 4.56
N SER A 86 -10.71 -0.27 4.01
CA SER A 86 -11.44 -1.43 4.51
C SER A 86 -10.63 -2.71 4.35
N ILE A 87 -10.05 -2.95 3.17
CA ILE A 87 -9.15 -4.09 2.93
C ILE A 87 -8.01 -4.06 3.93
N THR A 88 -7.32 -2.92 4.06
CA THR A 88 -6.18 -2.78 4.98
C THR A 88 -6.59 -3.05 6.42
N ALA A 89 -7.66 -2.42 6.91
CA ALA A 89 -8.12 -2.60 8.29
C ALA A 89 -8.48 -4.06 8.61
N LEU A 90 -9.22 -4.72 7.71
CA LEU A 90 -9.59 -6.13 7.88
C LEU A 90 -8.38 -7.05 7.79
N THR A 91 -7.46 -6.80 6.87
CA THR A 91 -6.21 -7.56 6.77
C THR A 91 -5.36 -7.41 8.02
N LEU A 92 -5.20 -6.20 8.56
CA LEU A 92 -4.48 -5.99 9.81
C LEU A 92 -5.12 -6.76 10.97
N LEU A 93 -6.44 -6.71 11.08
CA LEU A 93 -7.17 -7.41 12.13
C LEU A 93 -7.04 -8.93 12.01
N PHE A 94 -7.44 -9.49 10.88
CA PHE A 94 -7.51 -10.95 10.73
C PHE A 94 -6.13 -11.60 10.59
N CYS A 95 -5.17 -10.95 9.92
CA CYS A 95 -3.82 -11.47 9.83
C CYS A 95 -3.07 -11.41 11.16
N SER A 96 -3.31 -10.39 11.99
CA SER A 96 -2.71 -10.35 13.34
C SER A 96 -3.35 -11.37 14.27
N LEU A 97 -4.66 -11.56 14.22
CA LEU A 97 -5.34 -12.64 14.97
C LEU A 97 -4.86 -14.03 14.53
N GLY A 98 -4.81 -14.28 13.21
CA GLY A 98 -4.29 -15.54 12.67
C GLY A 98 -2.81 -15.75 13.01
N GLY A 99 -1.99 -14.71 12.86
CA GLY A 99 -0.58 -14.72 13.25
C GLY A 99 -0.39 -15.02 14.74
N TYR A 100 -1.21 -14.39 15.60
CA TYR A 100 -1.22 -14.64 17.06
C TYR A 100 -1.59 -16.08 17.36
N ALA A 101 -2.65 -16.60 16.75
CA ALA A 101 -3.07 -18.00 16.93
C ALA A 101 -1.95 -18.97 16.54
N PHE A 102 -1.31 -18.77 15.39
CA PHE A 102 -0.19 -19.61 14.95
C PHE A 102 1.12 -19.39 15.73
N ALA A 103 1.31 -18.24 16.36
CA ALA A 103 2.51 -17.99 17.18
C ALA A 103 2.37 -18.61 18.58
N VAL A 104 1.27 -18.32 19.28
CA VAL A 104 1.09 -18.53 20.71
C VAL A 104 0.46 -19.88 21.04
N TYR A 105 -0.63 -20.24 20.34
CA TYR A 105 -1.37 -21.44 20.70
C TYR A 105 -0.79 -22.73 20.11
N GLN A 106 -1.01 -23.85 20.82
CA GLN A 106 -0.80 -25.21 20.35
C GLN A 106 -2.17 -25.85 20.09
N PHE A 107 -2.38 -26.32 18.87
CA PHE A 107 -3.65 -26.96 18.46
C PHE A 107 -3.38 -28.08 17.45
N PRO A 108 -4.30 -29.05 17.31
CA PRO A 108 -4.16 -30.13 16.36
C PRO A 108 -3.98 -29.59 14.93
N LEU A 109 -3.19 -30.27 14.12
CA LEU A 109 -2.93 -29.93 12.72
C LEU A 109 -2.28 -28.55 12.47
N LYS A 110 -1.83 -27.83 13.51
CA LYS A 110 -1.15 -26.50 13.38
C LYS A 110 -0.10 -26.47 12.28
N ARG A 111 0.78 -27.50 12.23
CA ARG A 111 1.85 -27.60 11.22
C ARG A 111 1.28 -27.77 9.80
N VAL A 112 0.27 -28.62 9.63
CA VAL A 112 -0.37 -28.88 8.33
C VAL A 112 -1.08 -27.63 7.84
N LEU A 113 -1.89 -27.01 8.70
CA LEU A 113 -2.61 -25.77 8.35
C LEU A 113 -1.66 -24.63 7.98
N PHE A 114 -0.58 -24.47 8.74
CA PHE A 114 0.42 -23.45 8.42
C PHE A 114 1.18 -23.76 7.13
N ALA A 115 1.53 -25.02 6.88
CA ALA A 115 2.16 -25.43 5.63
C ALA A 115 1.22 -25.22 4.43
N THR A 116 -0.07 -25.55 4.56
CA THR A 116 -1.07 -25.27 3.52
C THR A 116 -1.18 -23.78 3.25
N LEU A 117 -1.24 -22.95 4.30
CA LEU A 117 -1.26 -21.49 4.17
C LEU A 117 -0.03 -20.98 3.39
N LEU A 118 1.17 -21.46 3.70
CA LEU A 118 2.37 -21.12 2.95
C LEU A 118 2.32 -21.62 1.50
N GLY A 119 1.76 -22.81 1.29
CA GLY A 119 1.56 -23.39 -0.05
C GLY A 119 0.70 -22.52 -0.94
N THR A 120 -0.32 -21.84 -0.40
CA THR A 120 -1.16 -20.91 -1.19
C THR A 120 -0.37 -19.71 -1.72
N MET A 121 0.71 -19.28 -1.05
CA MET A 121 1.55 -18.18 -1.52
C MET A 121 2.34 -18.52 -2.80
N MET A 122 2.49 -19.80 -3.13
CA MET A 122 3.16 -20.24 -4.35
C MET A 122 2.26 -20.14 -5.59
N LEU A 123 0.96 -19.96 -5.40
CA LEU A 123 0.02 -19.82 -6.52
C LEU A 123 0.14 -18.42 -7.12
N PRO A 124 0.34 -18.31 -8.45
CA PRO A 124 0.27 -17.01 -9.13
C PRO A 124 -1.12 -16.40 -8.98
N TRP A 125 -1.20 -15.12 -8.68
CA TRP A 125 -2.46 -14.40 -8.45
C TRP A 125 -3.46 -14.48 -9.64
N LEU A 126 -2.95 -14.68 -10.87
CA LEU A 126 -3.80 -14.85 -12.06
C LEU A 126 -4.61 -16.15 -12.04
N VAL A 127 -4.15 -17.17 -11.31
CA VAL A 127 -4.81 -18.48 -11.27
C VAL A 127 -6.11 -18.40 -10.46
N ASP A 128 -6.17 -17.58 -9.43
CA ASP A 128 -7.36 -17.44 -8.59
C ASP A 128 -8.42 -16.49 -9.17
N LEU A 129 -8.08 -15.70 -10.20
CA LEU A 129 -8.94 -14.69 -10.79
C LEU A 129 -10.27 -15.26 -11.30
N ILE A 130 -10.20 -16.39 -12.03
CA ILE A 130 -11.41 -17.04 -12.58
C ILE A 130 -12.29 -17.66 -11.47
N PRO A 131 -11.76 -18.50 -10.57
CA PRO A 131 -12.54 -19.02 -9.44
C PRO A 131 -13.14 -17.92 -8.57
N TRP A 132 -12.35 -16.86 -8.28
CA TRP A 132 -12.83 -15.72 -7.52
C TRP A 132 -14.01 -15.02 -8.22
N PHE A 133 -13.94 -14.76 -9.53
CA PHE A 133 -15.00 -14.12 -10.28
C PHE A 133 -16.30 -14.98 -10.27
N ILE A 134 -16.17 -16.28 -10.41
CA ILE A 134 -17.31 -17.21 -10.33
C ILE A 134 -17.99 -17.12 -8.95
N ILE A 135 -17.21 -17.13 -7.88
CA ILE A 135 -17.73 -17.05 -6.50
C ILE A 135 -18.44 -15.71 -6.28
N VAL A 136 -17.80 -14.59 -6.64
CA VAL A 136 -18.35 -13.24 -6.50
C VAL A 136 -19.65 -13.08 -7.27
N THR A 137 -19.74 -13.64 -8.48
CA THR A 137 -20.93 -13.62 -9.31
C THR A 137 -22.07 -14.45 -8.68
N ARG A 138 -21.76 -15.64 -8.17
CA ARG A 138 -22.76 -16.50 -7.48
C ARG A 138 -23.29 -15.87 -6.19
N LEU A 139 -22.46 -15.07 -5.49
CA LEU A 139 -22.86 -14.34 -4.29
C LEU A 139 -23.60 -13.03 -4.60
N HIS A 140 -23.84 -12.72 -5.88
CA HIS A 140 -24.47 -11.46 -6.33
C HIS A 140 -23.75 -10.19 -5.86
N TRP A 141 -22.40 -10.23 -5.76
CA TRP A 141 -21.57 -9.11 -5.31
C TRP A 141 -21.08 -8.20 -6.46
N LEU A 142 -21.54 -8.41 -7.69
CA LEU A 142 -21.23 -7.51 -8.81
C LEU A 142 -21.71 -6.09 -8.50
N ASN A 143 -20.90 -5.11 -8.83
CA ASN A 143 -21.10 -3.68 -8.50
C ASN A 143 -21.20 -3.39 -6.99
N SER A 144 -20.59 -4.22 -6.16
CA SER A 144 -20.49 -4.06 -4.71
C SER A 144 -19.03 -4.11 -4.27
N PHE A 145 -18.66 -3.29 -3.28
CA PHE A 145 -17.33 -3.34 -2.66
C PHE A 145 -17.06 -4.63 -1.90
N LEU A 146 -18.11 -5.38 -1.53
CA LEU A 146 -17.96 -6.69 -0.90
C LEU A 146 -17.12 -7.64 -1.75
N ALA A 147 -17.26 -7.57 -3.08
CA ALA A 147 -16.47 -8.36 -4.01
C ALA A 147 -14.96 -8.16 -3.86
N LEU A 148 -14.53 -6.96 -3.52
CA LEU A 148 -13.12 -6.60 -3.37
C LEU A 148 -12.65 -6.75 -1.92
N VAL A 149 -13.48 -6.34 -0.95
CA VAL A 149 -13.10 -6.20 0.45
C VAL A 149 -13.07 -7.55 1.17
N VAL A 150 -14.11 -8.37 1.01
CA VAL A 150 -14.23 -9.63 1.78
C VAL A 150 -13.18 -10.67 1.39
N PRO A 151 -12.93 -10.97 0.10
CA PRO A 151 -11.88 -11.92 -0.27
C PRO A 151 -10.47 -11.45 0.11
N SER A 152 -10.24 -10.14 0.15
CA SER A 152 -8.95 -9.53 0.50
C SER A 152 -8.76 -9.32 2.00
N ALA A 153 -9.74 -9.67 2.85
CA ALA A 153 -9.68 -9.45 4.29
C ALA A 153 -8.58 -10.26 5.00
N VAL A 154 -8.12 -11.35 4.40
CA VAL A 154 -7.04 -12.21 4.91
C VAL A 154 -6.07 -12.53 3.79
N SER A 155 -4.77 -12.43 4.06
CA SER A 155 -3.73 -12.87 3.14
C SER A 155 -2.79 -13.87 3.82
N ALA A 156 -2.37 -14.89 3.09
CA ALA A 156 -1.42 -15.88 3.60
C ALA A 156 -0.10 -15.21 4.01
N PHE A 157 0.39 -14.26 3.22
CA PHE A 157 1.57 -13.47 3.56
C PHE A 157 1.38 -12.66 4.84
N GLY A 158 0.23 -12.01 5.02
CA GLY A 158 -0.07 -11.23 6.23
C GLY A 158 -0.06 -12.08 7.50
N VAL A 159 -0.69 -13.27 7.46
CA VAL A 159 -0.67 -14.21 8.60
C VAL A 159 0.75 -14.70 8.89
N PHE A 160 1.51 -15.07 7.85
CA PHE A 160 2.92 -15.46 7.99
C PHE A 160 3.76 -14.34 8.60
N TRP A 161 3.65 -13.11 8.07
CA TRP A 161 4.37 -11.93 8.54
C TRP A 161 4.11 -11.67 10.02
N MET A 162 2.82 -11.62 10.41
CA MET A 162 2.44 -11.37 11.79
C MET A 162 2.88 -12.50 12.72
N ARG A 163 2.74 -13.77 12.32
CA ARG A 163 3.25 -14.89 13.11
C ARG A 163 4.75 -14.79 13.36
N GLN A 164 5.56 -14.49 12.33
CA GLN A 164 7.01 -14.37 12.48
C GLN A 164 7.37 -13.22 13.44
N TYR A 165 6.69 -12.08 13.30
CA TYR A 165 6.94 -10.94 14.18
C TYR A 165 6.55 -11.24 15.64
N ILE A 166 5.39 -11.84 15.87
CA ILE A 166 4.92 -12.20 17.21
C ILE A 166 5.88 -13.20 17.86
N SER A 167 6.27 -14.26 17.14
CA SER A 167 7.18 -15.28 17.66
C SER A 167 8.55 -14.72 18.07
N SER A 168 8.99 -13.61 17.45
CA SER A 168 10.30 -13.01 17.72
C SER A 168 10.28 -11.87 18.73
N ASN A 169 9.13 -11.22 18.93
CA ASN A 169 9.07 -9.96 19.68
C ASN A 169 8.10 -9.97 20.87
N VAL A 170 7.24 -10.97 21.00
CA VAL A 170 6.27 -11.08 22.09
C VAL A 170 6.73 -12.20 23.04
N PRO A 171 7.26 -11.89 24.24
CA PRO A 171 7.63 -12.89 25.23
C PRO A 171 6.38 -13.64 25.72
N LEU A 172 6.45 -14.98 25.76
CA LEU A 172 5.33 -15.80 26.24
C LEU A 172 5.07 -15.56 27.75
N GLU A 173 6.13 -15.29 28.51
CA GLU A 173 6.04 -14.98 29.94
C GLU A 173 5.16 -13.76 30.21
N LEU A 174 5.14 -12.77 29.31
CA LEU A 174 4.29 -11.60 29.43
C LEU A 174 2.81 -11.97 29.27
N LEU A 175 2.51 -12.90 28.37
CA LEU A 175 1.15 -13.41 28.15
C LEU A 175 0.68 -14.25 29.33
N ASP A 176 1.57 -15.10 29.87
CA ASP A 176 1.26 -15.96 31.02
C ASP A 176 1.04 -15.13 32.27
N ALA A 177 1.82 -14.08 32.53
CA ALA A 177 1.58 -13.13 33.63
C ALA A 177 0.19 -12.49 33.50
N ALA A 178 -0.19 -12.00 32.29
CA ALA A 178 -1.51 -11.43 32.08
C ALA A 178 -2.67 -12.44 32.28
N ARG A 179 -2.44 -13.73 32.01
CA ARG A 179 -3.40 -14.81 32.28
C ARG A 179 -3.55 -15.07 33.74
N ILE A 180 -2.44 -15.07 34.50
CA ILE A 180 -2.44 -15.22 35.97
C ILE A 180 -3.20 -14.06 36.61
N ASP A 181 -3.05 -12.84 36.09
CA ASP A 181 -3.81 -11.65 36.51
C ASP A 181 -5.31 -11.71 36.11
N GLY A 182 -5.79 -12.80 35.53
CA GLY A 182 -7.19 -13.01 35.14
C GLY A 182 -7.64 -12.26 33.89
N CYS A 183 -6.73 -11.73 33.06
CA CYS A 183 -7.08 -11.05 31.83
C CYS A 183 -7.64 -12.03 30.81
N PRO A 184 -8.80 -11.77 30.20
CA PRO A 184 -9.32 -12.60 29.10
C PRO A 184 -8.45 -12.47 27.84
N GLU A 185 -8.33 -13.54 27.04
CA GLU A 185 -7.45 -13.63 25.87
C GLU A 185 -7.64 -12.48 24.87
N GLY A 186 -8.87 -12.06 24.60
CA GLY A 186 -9.13 -10.92 23.73
C GLY A 186 -8.53 -9.62 24.27
N LEU A 187 -8.55 -9.41 25.58
CA LEU A 187 -7.96 -8.22 26.20
C LEU A 187 -6.44 -8.28 26.16
N ILE A 188 -5.85 -9.47 26.37
CA ILE A 188 -4.41 -9.72 26.25
C ILE A 188 -3.99 -9.38 24.79
N PHE A 189 -4.72 -9.87 23.80
CA PHE A 189 -4.41 -9.55 22.41
C PHE A 189 -4.42 -8.03 22.14
N PHE A 190 -5.53 -7.34 22.45
CA PHE A 190 -5.67 -5.92 22.10
C PHE A 190 -4.84 -4.98 22.97
N ARG A 191 -4.64 -5.26 24.29
CA ARG A 191 -3.94 -4.35 25.19
C ARG A 191 -2.46 -4.67 25.41
N VAL A 192 -2.05 -5.93 25.20
CA VAL A 192 -0.66 -6.34 25.39
C VAL A 192 0.02 -6.57 24.06
N VAL A 193 -0.56 -7.42 23.22
CA VAL A 193 0.09 -7.85 21.97
C VAL A 193 0.06 -6.75 20.90
N VAL A 194 -1.11 -6.18 20.57
CA VAL A 194 -1.27 -5.17 19.51
C VAL A 194 -0.34 -3.96 19.66
N PRO A 195 -0.12 -3.38 20.87
CA PRO A 195 0.87 -2.30 21.03
C PRO A 195 2.29 -2.70 20.64
N ILE A 196 2.71 -3.93 20.96
CA ILE A 196 4.03 -4.47 20.57
C ILE A 196 4.12 -4.66 19.05
N LEU A 197 2.99 -5.01 18.40
CA LEU A 197 2.92 -5.24 16.97
C LEU A 197 2.90 -3.95 16.13
N THR A 198 2.82 -2.77 16.74
CA THR A 198 2.66 -1.50 16.01
C THR A 198 3.63 -1.32 14.84
N PRO A 199 4.94 -1.64 14.92
CA PRO A 199 5.84 -1.52 13.77
C PRO A 199 5.50 -2.50 12.63
N ALA A 200 5.17 -3.75 12.97
CA ALA A 200 4.80 -4.78 11.99
C ALA A 200 3.45 -4.47 11.32
N LEU A 201 2.49 -3.97 12.11
CA LEU A 201 1.19 -3.51 11.61
C LEU A 201 1.34 -2.33 10.65
N ALA A 202 2.21 -1.36 10.97
CA ALA A 202 2.48 -0.24 10.06
C ALA A 202 3.08 -0.70 8.73
N ALA A 203 4.03 -1.64 8.76
CA ALA A 203 4.61 -2.22 7.55
C ALA A 203 3.54 -2.98 6.73
N LEU A 204 2.76 -3.85 7.39
CA LEU A 204 1.69 -4.60 6.74
C LEU A 204 0.59 -3.69 6.19
N ALA A 205 0.29 -2.57 6.86
CA ALA A 205 -0.67 -1.57 6.37
C ALA A 205 -0.22 -0.98 5.02
N ILE A 206 1.05 -0.58 4.90
CA ILE A 206 1.60 -0.06 3.63
C ILE A 206 1.54 -1.15 2.55
N MET A 207 1.97 -2.37 2.89
CA MET A 207 2.00 -3.51 1.95
C MET A 207 0.61 -3.93 1.44
N ASN A 208 -0.46 -3.57 2.14
CA ASN A 208 -1.83 -3.86 1.71
C ASN A 208 -2.52 -2.63 1.10
N PHE A 209 -2.34 -1.45 1.68
CA PHE A 209 -2.99 -0.24 1.19
C PHE A 209 -2.54 0.13 -0.23
N LEU A 210 -1.22 0.16 -0.50
CA LEU A 210 -0.71 0.58 -1.80
C LEU A 210 -1.15 -0.34 -2.96
N PRO A 211 -1.04 -1.68 -2.88
CA PRO A 211 -1.57 -2.55 -3.91
C PRO A 211 -3.09 -2.46 -4.07
N SER A 212 -3.82 -2.30 -2.97
CA SER A 212 -5.29 -2.14 -3.01
C SER A 212 -5.69 -0.81 -3.66
N TRP A 213 -5.00 0.29 -3.31
CA TRP A 213 -5.21 1.62 -3.92
C TRP A 213 -4.98 1.59 -5.43
N ASN A 214 -3.92 0.91 -5.89
CA ASN A 214 -3.54 0.80 -7.30
C ASN A 214 -4.23 -0.37 -8.02
N SER A 215 -5.12 -1.10 -7.36
CA SER A 215 -5.78 -2.27 -7.95
C SER A 215 -6.67 -1.87 -9.12
N PHE A 216 -6.45 -2.54 -10.26
CA PHE A 216 -7.19 -2.29 -11.50
C PHE A 216 -7.97 -3.52 -11.97
N PHE A 217 -7.32 -4.71 -12.02
CA PHE A 217 -7.91 -5.90 -12.64
C PHE A 217 -9.15 -6.42 -11.92
N TYR A 218 -9.11 -6.56 -10.59
CA TYR A 218 -10.27 -7.03 -9.83
C TYR A 218 -11.45 -6.05 -9.92
N PRO A 219 -11.27 -4.73 -9.70
CA PRO A 219 -12.30 -3.73 -9.94
C PRO A 219 -12.87 -3.76 -11.37
N LEU A 220 -12.01 -3.92 -12.39
CA LEU A 220 -12.43 -3.96 -13.80
C LEU A 220 -13.45 -5.07 -14.08
N LEU A 221 -13.29 -6.22 -13.45
CA LEU A 221 -14.17 -7.37 -13.66
C LEU A 221 -15.52 -7.24 -12.96
N VAL A 222 -15.59 -6.53 -11.83
CA VAL A 222 -16.80 -6.54 -10.97
C VAL A 222 -17.51 -5.21 -10.83
N LEU A 223 -16.86 -4.07 -11.17
CA LEU A 223 -17.41 -2.73 -11.05
C LEU A 223 -17.66 -2.11 -12.43
N THR A 224 -18.86 -2.29 -12.96
CA THR A 224 -19.24 -1.80 -14.30
C THR A 224 -19.97 -0.45 -14.27
N LYS A 225 -20.53 -0.05 -13.11
CA LYS A 225 -21.26 1.22 -12.97
C LYS A 225 -20.31 2.33 -12.57
N ALA A 226 -20.27 3.45 -13.31
CA ALA A 226 -19.38 4.57 -13.05
C ALA A 226 -19.41 5.08 -11.59
N LYS A 227 -20.57 5.03 -10.94
CA LYS A 227 -20.75 5.49 -9.54
C LYS A 227 -20.03 4.62 -8.50
N VAL A 228 -19.73 3.36 -8.79
CA VAL A 228 -19.06 2.43 -7.86
C VAL A 228 -17.63 2.10 -8.28
N MET A 229 -17.17 2.57 -9.41
CA MET A 229 -15.79 2.36 -9.86
C MET A 229 -14.78 2.92 -8.86
N THR A 230 -13.62 2.28 -8.77
CA THR A 230 -12.45 2.79 -8.06
C THR A 230 -11.70 3.81 -8.91
N LEU A 231 -10.86 4.61 -8.29
CA LEU A 231 -10.13 5.68 -8.98
C LEU A 231 -9.24 5.18 -10.13
N PRO A 232 -8.40 4.12 -9.97
CA PRO A 232 -7.61 3.60 -11.09
C PRO A 232 -8.45 3.16 -12.28
N LEU A 233 -9.63 2.61 -12.02
CA LEU A 233 -10.55 2.19 -13.08
C LEU A 233 -11.13 3.38 -13.84
N VAL A 234 -11.52 4.44 -13.12
CA VAL A 234 -12.04 5.66 -13.72
C VAL A 234 -10.96 6.45 -14.46
N LEU A 235 -9.73 6.48 -13.95
CA LEU A 235 -8.61 7.10 -14.67
C LEU A 235 -8.38 6.45 -16.04
N ASN A 236 -8.61 5.15 -16.15
CA ASN A 236 -8.53 4.46 -17.43
C ASN A 236 -9.57 4.96 -18.44
N LEU A 237 -10.75 5.42 -17.99
CA LEU A 237 -11.77 6.02 -18.88
C LEU A 237 -11.33 7.39 -19.42
N LEU A 238 -10.38 8.07 -18.76
CA LEU A 238 -9.81 9.34 -19.22
C LEU A 238 -8.78 9.17 -20.36
N HIS A 239 -8.38 7.93 -20.69
CA HIS A 239 -7.51 7.66 -21.85
C HIS A 239 -8.18 8.02 -23.19
N GLY A 240 -9.46 8.42 -23.13
CA GLY A 240 -10.17 9.00 -24.26
C GLY A 240 -10.83 7.98 -25.19
N ASP A 241 -11.64 8.53 -26.07
CA ASP A 241 -12.21 7.82 -27.20
C ASP A 241 -11.08 7.59 -28.22
N PRO A 242 -10.88 6.36 -28.75
CA PRO A 242 -9.90 6.08 -29.79
C PRO A 242 -9.99 7.03 -31.01
N TYR A 243 -11.17 7.65 -31.23
CA TYR A 243 -11.41 8.57 -32.35
C TYR A 243 -11.21 10.06 -32.01
N ARG A 244 -11.24 10.44 -30.73
CA ARG A 244 -11.09 11.84 -30.28
C ARG A 244 -9.71 12.16 -29.72
N GLY A 245 -8.86 11.15 -29.52
CA GLY A 245 -7.55 11.29 -28.91
C GLY A 245 -7.60 11.44 -27.40
N MET A 246 -6.42 11.37 -26.78
CA MET A 246 -6.22 11.47 -25.33
C MET A 246 -5.95 12.94 -24.95
N ASP A 247 -6.68 13.45 -23.95
CA ASP A 247 -6.36 14.74 -23.32
C ASP A 247 -5.32 14.50 -22.22
N TYR A 248 -4.03 14.65 -22.57
CA TYR A 248 -2.91 14.44 -21.66
C TYR A 248 -2.94 15.40 -20.47
N GLY A 249 -3.35 16.66 -20.64
CA GLY A 249 -3.45 17.62 -19.56
C GLY A 249 -4.47 17.20 -18.49
N VAL A 250 -5.63 16.71 -18.96
CA VAL A 250 -6.69 16.17 -18.10
C VAL A 250 -6.20 14.90 -17.39
N LEU A 251 -5.56 13.97 -18.11
CA LEU A 251 -5.04 12.73 -17.51
C LEU A 251 -3.97 13.00 -16.47
N MET A 252 -2.99 13.87 -16.76
CA MET A 252 -1.93 14.25 -15.81
C MET A 252 -2.51 14.94 -14.57
N THR A 253 -3.52 15.79 -14.74
CA THR A 253 -4.22 16.42 -13.60
C THR A 253 -4.90 15.38 -12.72
N ALA A 254 -5.69 14.47 -13.30
CA ALA A 254 -6.38 13.44 -12.56
C ALA A 254 -5.41 12.48 -11.84
N THR A 255 -4.31 12.11 -12.50
CA THR A 255 -3.26 11.27 -11.91
C THR A 255 -2.52 11.97 -10.78
N THR A 256 -2.22 13.28 -10.92
CA THR A 256 -1.63 14.10 -9.86
C THR A 256 -2.53 14.14 -8.63
N MET A 257 -3.83 14.35 -8.82
CA MET A 257 -4.80 14.31 -7.72
C MET A 257 -4.89 12.93 -7.06
N ALA A 258 -4.78 11.86 -7.84
CA ALA A 258 -4.80 10.48 -7.35
C ALA A 258 -3.55 10.09 -6.52
N LEU A 259 -2.45 10.82 -6.68
CA LEU A 259 -1.21 10.58 -5.92
C LEU A 259 -1.31 11.03 -4.46
N ALA A 260 -2.16 12.02 -4.14
CA ALA A 260 -2.22 12.62 -2.81
C ALA A 260 -2.41 11.63 -1.65
N PRO A 261 -3.36 10.65 -1.68
CA PRO A 261 -3.51 9.70 -0.59
C PRO A 261 -2.31 8.79 -0.41
N VAL A 262 -1.67 8.39 -1.51
CA VAL A 262 -0.46 7.56 -1.47
C VAL A 262 0.65 8.29 -0.73
N MET A 263 0.86 9.58 -1.03
CA MET A 263 1.84 10.42 -0.35
C MET A 263 1.50 10.61 1.14
N ILE A 264 0.24 10.81 1.48
CA ILE A 264 -0.22 10.94 2.87
C ILE A 264 0.03 9.64 3.65
N VAL A 265 -0.39 8.49 3.12
CA VAL A 265 -0.18 7.19 3.76
C VAL A 265 1.30 6.91 3.95
N PHE A 266 2.11 7.15 2.92
CA PHE A 266 3.56 6.99 3.01
C PHE A 266 4.17 7.91 4.08
N TRP A 267 3.79 9.18 4.12
CA TRP A 267 4.31 10.13 5.10
C TRP A 267 3.95 9.76 6.55
N LEU A 268 2.71 9.30 6.79
CA LEU A 268 2.25 8.86 8.10
C LEU A 268 2.95 7.57 8.56
N ALA A 269 3.15 6.64 7.63
CA ALA A 269 3.71 5.33 7.92
C ALA A 269 5.26 5.34 7.97
N ALA A 270 5.92 6.18 7.17
CA ALA A 270 7.39 6.24 7.08
C ALA A 270 8.06 6.52 8.44
N ARG A 271 7.49 7.41 9.26
CA ARG A 271 8.02 7.72 10.59
C ARG A 271 8.03 6.49 11.52
N ARG A 272 6.97 5.66 11.48
CA ARG A 272 6.86 4.46 12.31
C ARG A 272 7.69 3.30 11.76
N PHE A 273 7.83 3.22 10.45
CA PHE A 273 8.66 2.22 9.77
C PHE A 273 10.15 2.41 10.08
N ILE A 274 10.65 3.66 9.98
CA ILE A 274 12.06 3.98 10.26
C ILE A 274 12.41 3.71 11.72
N SER A 275 11.54 4.06 12.68
CA SER A 275 11.77 3.80 14.10
C SER A 275 11.80 2.29 14.43
N GLY A 276 11.00 1.47 13.75
CA GLY A 276 11.00 0.02 13.93
C GLY A 276 12.26 -0.67 13.38
N MET A 277 12.77 -0.20 12.24
CA MET A 277 14.01 -0.74 11.64
C MET A 277 15.26 -0.41 12.47
N THR A 278 15.34 0.80 13.02
CA THR A 278 16.49 1.23 13.83
C THR A 278 16.53 0.55 15.20
N ALA A 279 15.38 0.22 15.80
CA ALA A 279 15.31 -0.53 17.06
C ALA A 279 15.84 -1.98 16.92
N GLY A 280 15.73 -2.59 15.74
CA GLY A 280 16.30 -3.91 15.44
C GLY A 280 17.80 -3.91 15.15
N ALA A 281 18.35 -2.80 14.66
CA ALA A 281 19.76 -2.68 14.28
C ALA A 281 20.72 -2.42 15.47
N ILE A 282 20.19 -2.08 16.67
CA ILE A 282 20.98 -1.77 17.87
C ILE A 282 21.19 -3.02 18.76
N LYS A 283 20.68 -4.19 18.40
CA LYS A 283 20.87 -5.46 19.10
C LYS A 283 22.05 -6.29 18.58
N GLY A 284 23.04 -5.66 17.91
CA GLY A 284 24.30 -6.26 17.48
C GLY A 284 25.48 -5.69 18.21
#